data_482db1892c57600ce3c0f4baaf749b49
#
_entry.id   482db1892c57600ce3c0f4baaf749b49
#
_cell.length_a   1.000
_cell.length_b   1.000
_cell.length_c   1.000
_cell.angle_alpha   90.00
_cell.angle_beta   90.00
_cell.angle_gamma   90.00
#
_symmetry.space_group_name_H-M   'P 1'
#
loop_
_entity.id
_entity.type
_entity.pdbx_description
1 polymer ?
#
loop_
_entity_poly.entity_id
_entity_poly.type
_entity_poly.pdbx_seq_one_letter_code
_entity_poly.pdbx_strand_id
1 'polypeptide(L)'
;MIAATGADFRIRGDRAFYSPIHDFIQVPRPEAYYEPINWHRTALHELGHWTGAAQRLDRDLSGSFGSIPEELVAEITSAFVCASLGIVPTVRHADYGSWLEVVREDDRAIVRAASAASKAADYLLAFRPESNEPVEAVELSGHLVVSDRQEVSAR
;
A
#
# COMPACT_ATOMS: atom_id res chain seq x y z
N MET A 1 7.93 -9.13 -5.96
CA MET A 1 6.49 -8.89 -6.09
C MET A 1 6.12 -8.26 -7.46
N ILE A 2 6.54 -7.04 -7.83
CA ILE A 2 6.10 -6.38 -9.09
C ILE A 2 6.25 -7.29 -10.31
N ALA A 3 7.42 -7.85 -10.55
CA ALA A 3 7.64 -8.76 -11.68
C ALA A 3 6.77 -10.04 -11.64
N ALA A 4 6.39 -10.48 -10.46
CA ALA A 4 5.55 -11.67 -10.30
C ALA A 4 4.07 -11.43 -10.64
N THR A 5 3.61 -10.18 -10.70
CA THR A 5 2.23 -9.85 -11.11
C THR A 5 1.96 -10.16 -12.58
N GLY A 6 3.02 -10.22 -13.42
CA GLY A 6 2.88 -10.36 -14.87
C GLY A 6 2.37 -9.10 -15.58
N ALA A 7 2.23 -7.96 -14.88
CA ALA A 7 1.84 -6.69 -15.47
C ALA A 7 2.87 -6.24 -16.53
N ASP A 8 2.41 -5.67 -17.64
CA ASP A 8 3.29 -4.94 -18.58
C ASP A 8 3.78 -3.67 -17.89
N PHE A 9 4.86 -3.80 -17.13
CA PHE A 9 5.42 -2.75 -16.29
C PHE A 9 6.67 -2.14 -16.94
N ARG A 10 6.57 -0.86 -17.34
CA ARG A 10 7.56 -0.16 -18.14
C ARG A 10 8.25 0.92 -17.31
N ILE A 11 9.56 0.78 -17.08
CA ILE A 11 10.37 1.79 -16.40
C ILE A 11 10.95 2.72 -17.45
N ARG A 12 10.28 3.85 -17.70
CA ARG A 12 10.67 4.85 -18.71
C ARG A 12 9.92 6.17 -18.55
N GLY A 13 10.33 7.17 -19.33
CA GLY A 13 9.66 8.48 -19.37
C GLY A 13 9.79 9.28 -18.09
N ASP A 14 9.00 10.31 -17.97
CA ASP A 14 8.96 11.28 -16.87
C ASP A 14 7.64 11.30 -16.08
N ARG A 15 6.67 10.47 -16.48
CA ARG A 15 5.35 10.38 -15.86
C ARG A 15 5.03 8.95 -15.44
N ALA A 16 4.42 8.80 -14.26
CA ALA A 16 3.81 7.56 -13.82
C ALA A 16 2.33 7.55 -14.20
N PHE A 17 1.86 6.43 -14.71
CA PHE A 17 0.44 6.19 -14.99
C PHE A 17 0.18 4.71 -15.31
N TYR A 18 -1.04 4.27 -15.01
CA TYR A 18 -1.64 3.07 -15.60
C TYR A 18 -2.49 3.43 -16.81
N SER A 19 -2.37 2.68 -17.90
CA SER A 19 -3.21 2.83 -19.12
C SER A 19 -4.27 1.74 -19.15
N PRO A 20 -5.55 2.01 -18.82
CA PRO A 20 -6.60 1.00 -18.84
C PRO A 20 -6.93 0.47 -20.24
N ILE A 21 -6.74 1.30 -21.28
CA ILE A 21 -6.99 0.90 -22.68
C ILE A 21 -5.97 -0.12 -23.17
N HIS A 22 -4.72 0.04 -22.79
CA HIS A 22 -3.61 -0.78 -23.28
C HIS A 22 -3.06 -1.75 -22.21
N ASP A 23 -3.64 -1.74 -21.03
CA ASP A 23 -3.28 -2.56 -19.87
C ASP A 23 -1.79 -2.60 -19.57
N PHE A 24 -1.14 -1.42 -19.55
CA PHE A 24 0.25 -1.30 -19.12
C PHE A 24 0.44 -0.22 -18.06
N ILE A 25 1.49 -0.36 -17.28
CA ILE A 25 1.97 0.62 -16.31
C ILE A 25 3.24 1.26 -16.84
N GLN A 26 3.36 2.58 -16.68
CA GLN A 26 4.62 3.30 -16.88
C GLN A 26 4.99 4.00 -15.58
N VAL A 27 6.27 3.91 -15.20
CA VAL A 27 6.84 4.64 -14.06
C VAL A 27 8.22 5.16 -14.45
N PRO A 28 8.60 6.39 -14.09
CA PRO A 28 9.96 6.91 -14.29
C PRO A 28 11.00 6.00 -13.63
N ARG A 29 12.27 6.17 -13.99
CA ARG A 29 13.36 5.43 -13.35
C ARG A 29 13.49 5.83 -11.88
N PRO A 30 13.94 4.93 -10.97
CA PRO A 30 14.13 5.24 -9.56
C PRO A 30 15.01 6.48 -9.31
N GLU A 31 16.00 6.72 -10.17
CA GLU A 31 16.93 7.86 -10.10
C GLU A 31 16.24 9.21 -10.39
N ALA A 32 15.02 9.20 -10.95
CA ALA A 32 14.22 10.41 -11.14
C ALA A 32 13.58 10.93 -9.86
N TYR A 33 13.61 10.14 -8.78
CA TYR A 33 13.03 10.51 -7.48
C TYR A 33 14.12 11.05 -6.57
N TYR A 34 13.80 12.11 -5.80
CA TYR A 34 14.71 12.67 -4.79
C TYR A 34 15.21 11.59 -3.82
N GLU A 35 14.30 10.71 -3.42
CA GLU A 35 14.58 9.55 -2.59
C GLU A 35 14.03 8.31 -3.30
N PRO A 36 14.90 7.35 -3.66
CA PRO A 36 14.49 6.16 -4.41
C PRO A 36 13.41 5.32 -3.73
N ILE A 37 13.27 5.42 -2.40
CA ILE A 37 12.20 4.72 -1.65
C ILE A 37 10.80 5.14 -2.13
N ASN A 38 10.64 6.39 -2.57
CA ASN A 38 9.36 6.91 -3.03
C ASN A 38 8.95 6.35 -4.41
N TRP A 39 9.89 5.82 -5.18
CA TRP A 39 9.61 5.08 -6.40
C TRP A 39 8.69 3.89 -6.13
N HIS A 40 8.95 3.15 -5.06
CA HIS A 40 8.14 1.98 -4.70
C HIS A 40 6.69 2.36 -4.43
N ARG A 41 6.46 3.47 -3.72
CA ARG A 41 5.13 3.98 -3.46
C ARG A 41 4.40 4.31 -4.76
N THR A 42 5.04 5.03 -5.68
CA THR A 42 4.47 5.36 -6.99
C THR A 42 4.18 4.10 -7.80
N ALA A 43 5.11 3.15 -7.85
CA ALA A 43 4.91 1.89 -8.56
C ALA A 43 3.72 1.08 -8.00
N LEU A 44 3.54 1.08 -6.68
CA LEU A 44 2.43 0.41 -6.01
C LEU A 44 1.10 1.13 -6.19
N HIS A 45 1.11 2.46 -6.33
CA HIS A 45 -0.05 3.25 -6.68
C HIS A 45 -0.57 2.88 -8.08
N GLU A 46 0.31 2.84 -9.08
CA GLU A 46 -0.06 2.44 -10.44
C GLU A 46 -0.51 0.98 -10.53
N LEU A 47 0.09 0.10 -9.72
CA LEU A 47 -0.39 -1.27 -9.55
C LEU A 47 -1.77 -1.30 -8.88
N GLY A 48 -2.06 -0.39 -7.97
CA GLY A 48 -3.39 -0.21 -7.40
C GLY A 48 -4.44 -0.02 -8.50
N HIS A 49 -4.22 0.92 -9.42
CA HIS A 49 -5.07 1.12 -10.59
C HIS A 49 -5.16 -0.12 -11.48
N TRP A 50 -4.02 -0.74 -11.77
CA TRP A 50 -3.94 -1.95 -12.59
C TRP A 50 -4.82 -3.07 -12.05
N THR A 51 -4.91 -3.24 -10.73
CA THR A 51 -5.80 -4.24 -10.14
C THR A 51 -7.27 -3.99 -10.45
N GLY A 52 -7.66 -2.78 -10.82
CA GLY A 52 -9.04 -2.39 -11.11
C GLY A 52 -9.59 -2.86 -12.45
N ALA A 53 -8.74 -3.31 -13.38
CA ALA A 53 -9.20 -3.75 -14.69
C ALA A 53 -10.22 -4.90 -14.60
N ALA A 54 -11.09 -4.99 -15.61
CA ALA A 54 -12.21 -5.94 -15.65
C ALA A 54 -11.76 -7.41 -15.51
N GLN A 55 -10.58 -7.76 -16.01
CA GLN A 55 -10.01 -9.10 -15.91
C GLN A 55 -9.39 -9.41 -14.53
N ARG A 56 -9.38 -8.47 -13.60
CA ARG A 56 -8.83 -8.61 -12.24
C ARG A 56 -9.90 -8.38 -11.17
N LEU A 57 -10.05 -7.18 -10.66
CA LEU A 57 -11.03 -6.87 -9.60
C LEU A 57 -12.28 -6.12 -10.12
N ASP A 58 -12.35 -5.84 -11.41
CA ASP A 58 -13.50 -5.26 -12.13
C ASP A 58 -14.08 -4.03 -11.42
N ARG A 59 -13.21 -3.04 -11.11
CA ARG A 59 -13.64 -1.76 -10.55
C ARG A 59 -13.98 -0.77 -11.64
N ASP A 60 -14.88 0.16 -11.35
CA ASP A 60 -15.14 1.30 -12.24
C ASP A 60 -13.96 2.29 -12.21
N LEU A 61 -13.14 2.24 -13.26
CA LEU A 61 -11.98 3.14 -13.43
C LEU A 61 -12.36 4.46 -14.13
N SER A 62 -13.61 4.66 -14.48
CA SER A 62 -14.05 5.85 -15.25
C SER A 62 -14.15 7.12 -14.41
N GLY A 63 -14.17 7.01 -13.09
CA GLY A 63 -14.40 8.14 -12.18
C GLY A 63 -15.81 8.74 -12.32
N SER A 64 -16.80 7.94 -12.78
CA SER A 64 -18.18 8.36 -12.95
C SER A 64 -18.79 8.86 -11.64
N PHE A 65 -19.75 9.81 -11.76
CA PHE A 65 -20.46 10.34 -10.60
C PHE A 65 -21.12 9.22 -9.79
N GLY A 66 -20.78 9.14 -8.50
CA GLY A 66 -21.26 8.07 -7.58
C GLY A 66 -20.39 6.83 -7.55
N SER A 67 -19.35 6.71 -8.38
CA SER A 67 -18.33 5.68 -8.25
C SER A 67 -17.38 5.97 -7.08
N ILE A 68 -16.68 4.94 -6.63
CA ILE A 68 -15.60 5.11 -5.65
C ILE A 68 -14.48 5.90 -6.35
N PRO A 69 -13.94 6.97 -5.73
CA PRO A 69 -12.81 7.68 -6.32
C PRO A 69 -11.61 6.74 -6.46
N GLU A 70 -11.30 6.37 -7.70
CA GLU A 70 -10.28 5.35 -7.99
C GLU A 70 -8.88 5.80 -7.54
N GLU A 71 -8.59 7.10 -7.61
CA GLU A 71 -7.36 7.67 -7.05
C GLU A 71 -7.21 7.37 -5.56
N LEU A 72 -8.31 7.49 -4.81
CA LEU A 72 -8.31 7.20 -3.37
C LEU A 72 -8.07 5.70 -3.11
N VAL A 73 -8.64 4.83 -3.96
CA VAL A 73 -8.40 3.38 -3.87
C VAL A 73 -6.93 3.06 -4.15
N ALA A 74 -6.35 3.60 -5.22
CA ALA A 74 -4.95 3.36 -5.58
C ALA A 74 -3.99 3.85 -4.48
N GLU A 75 -4.27 5.03 -3.92
CA GLU A 75 -3.45 5.60 -2.86
C GLU A 75 -3.49 4.77 -1.57
N ILE A 76 -4.68 4.37 -1.13
CA ILE A 76 -4.83 3.52 0.07
C ILE A 76 -4.22 2.14 -0.19
N THR A 77 -4.37 1.58 -1.40
CA THR A 77 -3.72 0.32 -1.80
C THR A 77 -2.20 0.41 -1.66
N SER A 78 -1.62 1.47 -2.22
CA SER A 78 -0.18 1.72 -2.11
C SER A 78 0.27 1.80 -0.65
N ALA A 79 -0.47 2.52 0.20
CA ALA A 79 -0.18 2.62 1.62
C ALA A 79 -0.23 1.26 2.34
N PHE A 80 -1.26 0.44 2.08
CA PHE A 80 -1.41 -0.88 2.69
C PHE A 80 -0.28 -1.84 2.27
N VAL A 81 0.04 -1.87 0.97
CA VAL A 81 1.11 -2.73 0.46
C VAL A 81 2.48 -2.26 0.97
N CYS A 82 2.75 -0.94 0.98
CA CYS A 82 3.97 -0.39 1.58
C CYS A 82 4.12 -0.82 3.05
N ALA A 83 3.06 -0.65 3.84
CA ALA A 83 3.06 -1.05 5.26
C ALA A 83 3.33 -2.55 5.43
N SER A 84 2.70 -3.40 4.62
CA SER A 84 2.86 -4.86 4.67
C SER A 84 4.27 -5.32 4.25
N LEU A 85 4.95 -4.53 3.43
CA LEU A 85 6.32 -4.81 2.96
C LEU A 85 7.40 -4.09 3.78
N GLY A 86 7.04 -3.32 4.81
CA GLY A 86 7.98 -2.53 5.61
C GLY A 86 8.60 -1.36 4.83
N ILE A 87 7.96 -0.90 3.75
CA ILE A 87 8.39 0.26 2.97
C ILE A 87 7.83 1.52 3.63
N VAL A 88 8.71 2.44 4.03
CA VAL A 88 8.34 3.72 4.65
C VAL A 88 8.66 4.86 3.69
N PRO A 89 7.71 5.31 2.85
CA PRO A 89 7.91 6.45 1.96
C PRO A 89 8.12 7.73 2.76
N THR A 90 8.97 8.62 2.26
CA THR A 90 9.28 9.90 2.92
C THR A 90 8.39 11.04 2.43
N VAL A 91 7.86 10.93 1.20
CA VAL A 91 6.92 11.91 0.64
C VAL A 91 5.50 11.47 0.92
N ARG A 92 4.71 12.36 1.51
CA ARG A 92 3.26 12.23 1.61
C ARG A 92 2.63 12.82 0.35
N HIS A 93 1.48 12.29 -0.06
CA HIS A 93 0.80 12.79 -1.25
C HIS A 93 0.47 14.27 -1.12
N ALA A 94 0.75 15.05 -2.19
CA ALA A 94 0.50 16.48 -2.19
C ALA A 94 -1.00 16.85 -2.30
N ASP A 95 -1.86 15.89 -2.61
CA ASP A 95 -3.24 16.14 -3.06
C ASP A 95 -4.32 15.80 -2.01
N TYR A 96 -3.98 15.99 -0.72
CA TYR A 96 -4.98 15.82 0.35
C TYR A 96 -6.18 16.77 0.21
N GLY A 97 -6.06 17.87 -0.55
CA GLY A 97 -7.13 18.82 -0.74
C GLY A 97 -8.33 18.22 -1.48
N SER A 98 -8.11 17.50 -2.55
CA SER A 98 -9.16 16.85 -3.34
C SER A 98 -9.86 15.72 -2.55
N TRP A 99 -9.15 15.01 -1.68
CA TRP A 99 -9.74 13.98 -0.83
C TRP A 99 -10.69 14.54 0.22
N LEU A 100 -10.34 15.69 0.79
CA LEU A 100 -11.21 16.38 1.75
C LEU A 100 -12.53 16.81 1.12
N GLU A 101 -12.54 17.19 -0.15
CA GLU A 101 -13.77 17.51 -0.88
C GLU A 101 -14.64 16.27 -1.07
N VAL A 102 -14.07 15.15 -1.52
CA VAL A 102 -14.78 13.88 -1.65
C VAL A 102 -15.40 13.42 -0.34
N VAL A 103 -14.66 13.50 0.77
CA VAL A 103 -15.15 13.11 2.10
C VAL A 103 -16.23 14.05 2.62
N ARG A 104 -16.20 15.34 2.26
CA ARG A 104 -17.24 16.30 2.63
C ARG A 104 -18.56 16.04 1.90
N GLU A 105 -18.51 15.56 0.66
CA GLU A 105 -19.70 15.26 -0.13
C GLU A 105 -20.29 13.87 0.23
N ASP A 106 -19.45 12.91 0.62
CA ASP A 106 -19.86 11.56 1.00
C ASP A 106 -18.92 10.99 2.07
N ASP A 107 -19.36 11.02 3.30
CA ASP A 107 -18.63 10.51 4.46
C ASP A 107 -18.35 9.00 4.41
N ARG A 108 -19.09 8.25 3.59
CA ARG A 108 -18.88 6.82 3.35
C ARG A 108 -17.91 6.51 2.21
N ALA A 109 -17.52 7.51 1.41
CA ALA A 109 -16.62 7.30 0.27
C ALA A 109 -15.28 6.71 0.72
N ILE A 110 -14.71 7.20 1.81
CA ILE A 110 -13.46 6.70 2.37
C ILE A 110 -13.56 5.24 2.83
N VAL A 111 -14.69 4.84 3.42
CA VAL A 111 -14.91 3.46 3.88
C VAL A 111 -15.01 2.51 2.68
N ARG A 112 -15.74 2.93 1.63
CA ARG A 112 -15.84 2.14 0.40
C ARG A 112 -14.48 2.03 -0.29
N ALA A 113 -13.74 3.14 -0.40
CA ALA A 113 -12.41 3.15 -0.99
C ALA A 113 -11.44 2.26 -0.20
N ALA A 114 -11.44 2.32 1.13
CA ALA A 114 -10.60 1.47 1.97
C ALA A 114 -10.95 -0.02 1.82
N SER A 115 -12.25 -0.36 1.69
CA SER A 115 -12.67 -1.75 1.43
C SER A 115 -12.20 -2.25 0.06
N ALA A 116 -12.29 -1.40 -0.98
CA ALA A 116 -11.79 -1.74 -2.31
C ALA A 116 -10.25 -1.84 -2.32
N ALA A 117 -9.57 -0.94 -1.63
CA ALA A 117 -8.12 -0.91 -1.49
C ALA A 117 -7.58 -2.13 -0.73
N SER A 118 -8.29 -2.60 0.30
CA SER A 118 -7.92 -3.84 1.00
C SER A 118 -7.91 -5.03 0.04
N LYS A 119 -8.94 -5.19 -0.78
CA LYS A 119 -9.00 -6.25 -1.80
C LYS A 119 -7.87 -6.13 -2.82
N ALA A 120 -7.55 -4.91 -3.24
CA ALA A 120 -6.46 -4.64 -4.17
C ALA A 120 -5.09 -4.96 -3.55
N ALA A 121 -4.89 -4.60 -2.28
CA ALA A 121 -3.68 -4.92 -1.55
C ALA A 121 -3.51 -6.44 -1.36
N ASP A 122 -4.56 -7.15 -0.97
CA ASP A 122 -4.56 -8.61 -0.83
C ASP A 122 -4.23 -9.28 -2.17
N TYR A 123 -4.82 -8.80 -3.27
CA TYR A 123 -4.52 -9.27 -4.61
C TYR A 123 -3.04 -9.10 -4.98
N LEU A 124 -2.46 -7.93 -4.69
CA LEU A 124 -1.03 -7.68 -4.96
C LEU A 124 -0.11 -8.48 -4.05
N LEU A 125 -0.44 -8.59 -2.76
CA LEU A 125 0.36 -9.33 -1.79
C LEU A 125 0.39 -10.83 -2.05
N ALA A 126 -0.63 -11.38 -2.74
CA ALA A 126 -0.62 -12.78 -3.19
C ALA A 126 0.53 -13.10 -4.16
N PHE A 127 1.12 -12.09 -4.82
CA PHE A 127 2.33 -12.23 -5.65
C PHE A 127 3.63 -12.07 -4.86
N ARG A 128 3.56 -11.98 -3.54
CA ARG A 128 4.76 -11.95 -2.71
C ARG A 128 5.42 -13.33 -2.75
N PRO A 129 6.73 -13.43 -3.03
CA PRO A 129 7.42 -14.70 -2.86
C PRO A 129 7.25 -15.20 -1.43
N GLU A 130 6.93 -16.48 -1.26
CA GLU A 130 6.94 -17.09 0.06
C GLU A 130 8.35 -16.93 0.65
N SER A 131 8.45 -16.27 1.79
CA SER A 131 9.69 -16.19 2.53
C SER A 131 9.95 -17.61 3.10
N ASN A 132 10.89 -18.33 2.52
CA ASN A 132 11.38 -19.61 3.03
C ASN A 132 12.27 -19.43 4.27
N GLU A 133 12.10 -18.37 5.03
CA GLU A 133 12.75 -18.26 6.34
C GLU A 133 11.86 -18.96 7.37
N PRO A 134 12.38 -20.02 8.05
CA PRO A 134 11.69 -20.56 9.19
C PRO A 134 11.51 -19.41 10.21
N VAL A 135 10.28 -19.19 10.65
CA VAL A 135 10.00 -18.31 11.77
C VAL A 135 10.71 -18.92 12.98
N GLU A 136 11.91 -18.43 13.30
CA GLU A 136 12.52 -18.74 14.59
C GLU A 136 11.56 -18.21 15.65
N ALA A 137 10.93 -19.15 16.35
CA ALA A 137 10.13 -18.83 17.53
C ALA A 137 11.07 -18.13 18.51
N VAL A 138 10.87 -16.82 18.68
CA VAL A 138 11.50 -16.08 19.78
C VAL A 138 10.88 -16.64 21.05
N GLU A 139 11.55 -17.63 21.66
CA GLU A 139 11.25 -18.04 23.03
C GLU A 139 11.49 -16.84 23.94
N LEU A 140 10.42 -16.19 24.33
CA LEU A 140 10.41 -15.24 25.41
C LEU A 140 10.67 -16.03 26.70
N SER A 141 11.94 -16.31 26.95
CA SER A 141 12.44 -16.82 28.23
C SER A 141 12.26 -15.73 29.29
N GLY A 142 11.04 -15.66 29.81
CA GLY A 142 10.73 -14.77 30.94
C GLY A 142 11.39 -15.23 32.22
N HIS A 143 12.56 -14.71 32.52
CA HIS A 143 13.10 -14.74 33.87
C HIS A 143 12.36 -13.71 34.70
N LEU A 144 11.36 -14.18 35.44
CA LEU A 144 10.72 -13.43 36.51
C LEU A 144 11.70 -13.40 37.70
N VAL A 145 12.47 -12.33 37.85
CA VAL A 145 13.25 -12.09 39.07
C VAL A 145 12.29 -11.55 40.13
N VAL A 146 11.84 -12.44 40.99
CA VAL A 146 11.15 -12.06 42.24
C VAL A 146 12.18 -11.45 43.16
N SER A 147 12.18 -10.14 43.32
CA SER A 147 12.99 -9.44 44.33
C SER A 147 12.31 -9.59 45.68
N ASP A 148 12.95 -10.36 46.55
CA ASP A 148 12.61 -10.53 47.97
C ASP A 148 12.82 -9.19 48.71
N ARG A 149 11.75 -8.58 49.23
CA ARG A 149 11.84 -7.43 50.13
C ARG A 149 12.12 -7.92 51.53
N GLN A 150 13.34 -7.73 51.98
CA GLN A 150 13.66 -7.83 53.40
C GLN A 150 13.02 -6.67 54.18
N GLU A 151 12.19 -7.03 55.13
CA GLU A 151 11.70 -6.15 56.19
C GLU A 151 12.88 -5.67 57.05
N VAL A 152 12.99 -4.35 57.19
CA VAL A 152 13.83 -3.75 58.23
C VAL A 152 12.92 -3.29 59.35
N SER A 153 12.99 -4.05 60.45
CA SER A 153 12.34 -3.78 61.72
C SER A 153 12.93 -2.53 62.39
N ALA A 154 12.04 -1.75 62.96
CA ALA A 154 12.34 -0.55 63.77
C ALA A 154 13.12 -0.85 65.06
N ARG A 155 14.01 0.05 65.39
CA ARG A 155 14.30 0.52 66.77
C ARG A 155 14.61 2.01 66.78
#